data_f70d1534e835e86b10dc2ed4ad137253
#
_entry.id   f70d1534e835e86b10dc2ed4ad137253
#
_cell.length_a   1.000
_cell.length_b   1.000
_cell.length_c   1.000
_cell.angle_alpha   90.00
_cell.angle_beta   90.00
_cell.angle_gamma   90.00
#
_symmetry.space_group_name_H-M   'P 1'
#
loop_
_entity.id
_entity.type
_entity.pdbx_description
1 polymer ?
#
loop_
_entity_poly.entity_id
_entity_poly.type
_entity_poly.pdbx_seq_one_letter_code
_entity_poly.pdbx_strand_id
1 'polypeptide(L)'
;MATEFLMPKLGLTMEAGTIIDWLVPDGAEVLENTPVLLIETDKVETEVEAGSAGILRRSGEVGETYSCGTRLGWILEVGESLTAPTGEEERRVDRTGAQSGTQSRQGEDTVELRESEGDASQRLMTSPNARRVAANLGIDLAEITGSGPGGRIVSSDVESAALSGASMLGGAPDRHASIEGRPTSASFAARQLADQLGVQLSAISSASGGQRITREDVLHHTRGLLAGPDGQKTPAPALLQTPTSVIPMTGMRRVIAERMHSSLREMAQLTLMMDVHIDGLVTHREQFSDTGLIPSYTDYVIAATSRALVKHPIVNSQLTDEELALLPEINVGLAVALEEGVVVPVVRGADRLSITDLATETSRLSSAARGGKLRLSDVEGGTFSVTALGMYGVDGFTPVINPPNTAVLGIGRIREQATWNEEGRIERARVLTLSLTWDHRAFDGVPAAEFVATIRDRLESAQFDG
;
A
#
# COMPACT_ATOMS: atom_id res chain seq x y z
N MET A 1 -13.49 31.03 -16.05
CA MET A 1 -13.82 29.57 -16.17
C MET A 1 -13.75 28.95 -14.79
N ALA A 2 -14.76 28.16 -14.43
CA ALA A 2 -14.78 27.47 -13.15
C ALA A 2 -13.58 26.49 -13.02
N THR A 3 -12.79 26.62 -11.97
CA THR A 3 -11.65 25.73 -11.69
C THR A 3 -12.10 24.68 -10.69
N GLU A 4 -11.84 23.39 -10.96
CA GLU A 4 -12.14 22.32 -10.02
C GLU A 4 -11.17 22.37 -8.83
N PHE A 5 -11.71 22.31 -7.62
CA PHE A 5 -10.94 22.15 -6.40
C PHE A 5 -10.95 20.69 -5.99
N LEU A 6 -9.79 20.03 -6.15
CA LEU A 6 -9.64 18.60 -5.99
C LEU A 6 -8.90 18.29 -4.69
N MET A 7 -9.11 17.06 -4.13
CA MET A 7 -8.29 16.53 -3.04
C MET A 7 -6.84 16.43 -3.51
N PRO A 8 -5.91 17.24 -2.94
CA PRO A 8 -4.53 17.24 -3.41
C PRO A 8 -3.78 15.98 -2.99
N LYS A 9 -2.80 15.59 -3.78
CA LYS A 9 -1.85 14.56 -3.41
C LYS A 9 -0.63 15.20 -2.74
N LEU A 10 -0.62 15.31 -1.42
CA LEU A 10 0.42 15.99 -0.66
C LEU A 10 1.67 15.11 -0.40
N GLY A 11 1.66 13.86 -0.83
CA GLY A 11 2.80 12.94 -0.73
C GLY A 11 2.73 11.80 -1.72
N LEU A 12 3.87 11.15 -2.02
CA LEU A 12 3.95 10.05 -2.99
C LEU A 12 3.06 8.87 -2.64
N THR A 13 2.88 8.60 -1.35
CA THR A 13 2.11 7.46 -0.81
C THR A 13 0.69 7.84 -0.39
N MET A 14 0.27 9.12 -0.56
CA MET A 14 -1.07 9.54 -0.18
C MET A 14 -2.08 9.04 -1.22
N GLU A 15 -3.05 8.24 -0.79
CA GLU A 15 -4.15 7.74 -1.61
C GLU A 15 -5.47 8.46 -1.31
N ALA A 16 -5.65 8.92 -0.06
CA ALA A 16 -6.84 9.62 0.38
C ALA A 16 -6.53 10.60 1.53
N GLY A 17 -7.43 11.55 1.78
CA GLY A 17 -7.40 12.48 2.91
C GLY A 17 -8.78 12.69 3.50
N THR A 18 -8.85 12.95 4.81
CA THR A 18 -10.09 13.25 5.52
C THR A 18 -10.22 14.75 5.72
N ILE A 19 -11.36 15.33 5.39
CA ILE A 19 -11.64 16.74 5.65
C ILE A 19 -11.87 16.94 7.15
N ILE A 20 -11.00 17.71 7.81
CA ILE A 20 -11.16 18.09 9.22
C ILE A 20 -12.08 19.32 9.32
N ASP A 21 -11.75 20.37 8.56
CA ASP A 21 -12.52 21.61 8.60
C ASP A 21 -12.31 22.42 7.29
N TRP A 22 -13.31 23.23 6.97
CA TRP A 22 -13.22 24.25 5.94
C TRP A 22 -12.87 25.59 6.58
N LEU A 23 -11.68 26.11 6.32
CA LEU A 23 -11.15 27.34 6.91
C LEU A 23 -11.85 28.60 6.43
N VAL A 24 -12.58 28.52 5.29
CA VAL A 24 -13.36 29.63 4.72
C VAL A 24 -14.80 29.16 4.48
N PRO A 25 -15.82 30.04 4.64
CA PRO A 25 -17.21 29.68 4.42
C PRO A 25 -17.52 29.46 2.92
N ASP A 26 -18.58 28.69 2.64
CA ASP A 26 -19.07 28.52 1.25
C ASP A 26 -19.47 29.87 0.64
N GLY A 27 -19.02 30.13 -0.59
CA GLY A 27 -19.22 31.40 -1.30
C GLY A 27 -18.26 32.51 -0.91
N ALA A 28 -17.22 32.22 -0.12
CA ALA A 28 -16.19 33.20 0.19
C ALA A 28 -15.29 33.46 -1.01
N GLU A 29 -14.83 34.70 -1.15
CA GLU A 29 -13.78 35.08 -2.09
C GLU A 29 -12.42 34.68 -1.53
N VAL A 30 -11.64 33.94 -2.31
CA VAL A 30 -10.31 33.42 -1.95
C VAL A 30 -9.26 33.87 -2.97
N LEU A 31 -8.02 34.04 -2.51
CA LEU A 31 -6.85 34.27 -3.34
C LEU A 31 -6.09 32.97 -3.54
N GLU A 32 -5.22 32.89 -4.54
CA GLU A 32 -4.46 31.70 -4.94
C GLU A 32 -3.77 30.96 -3.77
N ASN A 33 -3.22 31.69 -2.80
CA ASN A 33 -2.50 31.13 -1.63
C ASN A 33 -3.31 31.21 -0.32
N THR A 34 -4.64 31.37 -0.41
CA THR A 34 -5.48 31.39 0.79
C THR A 34 -5.71 29.98 1.30
N PRO A 35 -5.38 29.64 2.55
CA PRO A 35 -5.74 28.36 3.14
C PRO A 35 -7.27 28.23 3.21
N VAL A 36 -7.82 27.21 2.57
CA VAL A 36 -9.27 27.01 2.43
C VAL A 36 -9.78 25.74 3.07
N LEU A 37 -8.90 24.76 3.28
CA LEU A 37 -9.28 23.45 3.75
C LEU A 37 -8.19 22.89 4.69
N LEU A 38 -8.59 22.33 5.82
CA LEU A 38 -7.73 21.54 6.69
C LEU A 38 -8.04 20.07 6.47
N ILE A 39 -7.04 19.28 6.07
CA ILE A 39 -7.15 17.86 5.87
C ILE A 39 -6.23 17.09 6.80
N GLU A 40 -6.72 15.93 7.26
CA GLU A 40 -5.91 14.91 7.93
C GLU A 40 -5.45 13.89 6.91
N THR A 41 -4.15 13.68 6.87
CA THR A 41 -3.54 12.57 6.15
C THR A 41 -3.15 11.48 7.14
N ASP A 42 -2.70 10.35 6.66
CA ASP A 42 -2.20 9.25 7.49
C ASP A 42 -0.99 9.63 8.38
N LYS A 43 -0.41 10.83 8.19
CA LYS A 43 0.81 11.25 8.89
C LYS A 43 0.72 12.59 9.59
N VAL A 44 -0.04 13.53 9.05
CA VAL A 44 -0.07 14.94 9.54
C VAL A 44 -1.38 15.61 9.11
N GLU A 45 -1.82 16.58 9.91
CA GLU A 45 -2.82 17.57 9.49
C GLU A 45 -2.13 18.64 8.66
N THR A 46 -2.74 19.02 7.53
CA THR A 46 -2.16 19.98 6.59
C THR A 46 -3.24 20.91 6.04
N GLU A 47 -2.91 22.19 5.99
CA GLU A 47 -3.73 23.21 5.31
C GLU A 47 -3.53 23.13 3.80
N VAL A 48 -4.63 23.19 3.06
CA VAL A 48 -4.67 23.19 1.60
C VAL A 48 -5.07 24.56 1.11
N GLU A 49 -4.25 25.13 0.23
CA GLU A 49 -4.47 26.44 -0.38
C GLU A 49 -5.41 26.36 -1.60
N ALA A 50 -6.06 27.45 -1.94
CA ALA A 50 -7.06 27.51 -3.00
C ALA A 50 -6.53 27.17 -4.40
N GLY A 51 -5.23 27.40 -4.68
CA GLY A 51 -4.60 27.15 -5.98
C GLY A 51 -5.04 28.11 -7.14
N SER A 52 -6.11 28.88 -6.94
CA SER A 52 -6.55 29.96 -7.86
C SER A 52 -7.41 30.98 -7.09
N ALA A 53 -7.49 32.22 -7.61
CA ALA A 53 -8.32 33.25 -7.03
C ALA A 53 -9.76 33.14 -7.56
N GLY A 54 -10.78 33.33 -6.69
CA GLY A 54 -12.18 33.29 -7.07
C GLY A 54 -13.13 33.06 -5.90
N ILE A 55 -14.36 32.65 -6.19
CA ILE A 55 -15.39 32.35 -5.19
C ILE A 55 -15.44 30.83 -4.96
N LEU A 56 -15.12 30.37 -3.76
CA LEU A 56 -15.13 28.95 -3.41
C LEU A 56 -16.57 28.43 -3.24
N ARG A 57 -16.88 27.31 -3.92
CA ARG A 57 -18.09 26.51 -3.72
C ARG A 57 -17.72 25.12 -3.26
N ARG A 58 -18.15 24.77 -2.05
CA ARG A 58 -17.81 23.52 -1.38
C ARG A 58 -18.79 22.40 -1.76
N SER A 59 -18.29 21.17 -1.94
CA SER A 59 -19.10 19.96 -2.10
C SER A 59 -18.65 18.82 -1.18
N GLY A 60 -17.42 18.85 -0.65
CA GLY A 60 -16.92 17.87 0.33
C GLY A 60 -17.49 18.12 1.73
N GLU A 61 -17.80 17.04 2.46
CA GLU A 61 -18.35 17.08 3.81
C GLU A 61 -17.23 16.91 4.86
N VAL A 62 -17.35 17.65 5.99
CA VAL A 62 -16.41 17.56 7.12
C VAL A 62 -16.55 16.20 7.79
N GLY A 63 -15.43 15.55 8.07
CA GLY A 63 -15.37 14.20 8.64
C GLY A 63 -15.36 13.07 7.62
N GLU A 64 -15.53 13.34 6.33
CA GLU A 64 -15.48 12.33 5.28
C GLU A 64 -14.09 12.22 4.65
N THR A 65 -13.75 11.00 4.18
CA THR A 65 -12.48 10.67 3.54
C THR A 65 -12.66 10.59 2.02
N TYR A 66 -11.83 11.33 1.28
CA TYR A 66 -11.85 11.40 -0.17
C TYR A 66 -10.53 10.92 -0.76
N SER A 67 -10.59 10.15 -1.85
CA SER A 67 -9.39 9.75 -2.60
C SER A 67 -8.73 10.96 -3.26
N CYS A 68 -7.40 10.93 -3.40
CA CYS A 68 -6.65 11.97 -4.12
C CYS A 68 -7.21 12.15 -5.54
N GLY A 69 -7.41 13.42 -5.97
CA GLY A 69 -8.02 13.77 -7.24
C GLY A 69 -9.56 13.80 -7.22
N THR A 70 -10.22 13.45 -6.12
CA THR A 70 -11.68 13.61 -5.98
C THR A 70 -12.03 15.09 -5.88
N ARG A 71 -13.08 15.51 -6.57
CA ARG A 71 -13.55 16.90 -6.55
C ARG A 71 -14.23 17.23 -5.23
N LEU A 72 -13.69 18.22 -4.52
CA LEU A 72 -14.15 18.73 -3.24
C LEU A 72 -14.94 20.05 -3.39
N GLY A 73 -14.87 20.70 -4.55
CA GLY A 73 -15.55 21.95 -4.78
C GLY A 73 -15.16 22.59 -6.11
N TRP A 74 -15.52 23.87 -6.22
CA TRP A 74 -15.24 24.71 -7.39
C TRP A 74 -14.75 26.08 -6.93
N ILE A 75 -13.83 26.68 -7.69
CA ILE A 75 -13.45 28.09 -7.57
C ILE A 75 -13.94 28.79 -8.83
N LEU A 76 -14.91 29.71 -8.66
CA LEU A 76 -15.60 30.43 -9.72
C LEU A 76 -15.02 31.82 -9.91
N GLU A 77 -14.92 32.31 -11.13
CA GLU A 77 -14.62 33.73 -11.37
C GLU A 77 -15.80 34.62 -10.94
N VAL A 78 -15.49 35.85 -10.54
CA VAL A 78 -16.50 36.82 -10.08
C VAL A 78 -17.54 37.08 -11.18
N GLY A 79 -18.81 36.65 -10.92
CA GLY A 79 -19.93 36.79 -11.87
C GLY A 79 -20.29 35.49 -12.59
N GLU A 80 -19.60 34.39 -12.36
CA GLU A 80 -19.93 33.07 -12.92
C GLU A 80 -20.90 32.30 -11.97
N SER A 81 -21.96 31.76 -12.52
CA SER A 81 -22.92 30.92 -11.78
C SER A 81 -22.83 29.49 -12.27
N LEU A 82 -22.73 28.52 -11.35
CA LEU A 82 -22.88 27.09 -11.70
C LEU A 82 -24.32 26.84 -12.17
N THR A 83 -24.52 26.64 -13.48
CA THR A 83 -25.65 25.89 -13.98
C THR A 83 -25.37 24.43 -13.63
N ALA A 84 -26.13 23.84 -12.70
CA ALA A 84 -25.99 22.47 -12.28
C ALA A 84 -26.04 21.53 -13.51
N PRO A 85 -25.04 20.71 -13.79
CA PRO A 85 -25.16 19.62 -14.72
C PRO A 85 -26.01 18.55 -14.04
N THR A 86 -27.20 18.31 -14.57
CA THR A 86 -28.01 17.12 -14.34
C THR A 86 -27.15 15.90 -14.60
N GLY A 87 -27.06 15.01 -13.61
CA GLY A 87 -26.18 13.85 -13.63
C GLY A 87 -26.50 12.84 -14.72
N GLU A 88 -25.77 12.87 -15.81
CA GLU A 88 -25.73 11.81 -16.84
C GLU A 88 -24.41 11.74 -17.64
N GLU A 89 -23.37 12.50 -17.31
CA GLU A 89 -22.14 12.58 -18.12
C GLU A 89 -20.85 11.98 -17.50
N GLU A 90 -20.93 11.32 -16.37
CA GLU A 90 -19.75 10.72 -15.69
C GLU A 90 -19.30 9.32 -16.21
N ARG A 91 -19.80 8.85 -17.37
CA ARG A 91 -19.43 7.52 -17.91
C ARG A 91 -18.76 7.53 -19.29
N ARG A 92 -18.10 8.62 -19.69
CA ARG A 92 -17.44 8.65 -21.02
C ARG A 92 -16.11 9.40 -21.09
N VAL A 93 -15.18 9.15 -20.19
CA VAL A 93 -13.76 9.51 -20.43
C VAL A 93 -12.87 8.41 -19.89
N ASP A 94 -12.79 7.34 -20.63
CA ASP A 94 -11.61 6.45 -20.56
C ASP A 94 -11.50 5.68 -21.89
N ARG A 95 -10.96 6.34 -22.91
CA ARG A 95 -10.38 5.77 -24.14
C ARG A 95 -10.12 6.85 -25.17
N THR A 96 -9.02 7.60 -24.99
CA THR A 96 -8.22 8.10 -26.15
C THR A 96 -6.99 8.81 -25.62
N GLY A 97 -5.82 8.34 -25.99
CA GLY A 97 -4.60 9.12 -25.76
C GLY A 97 -3.32 8.30 -25.74
N ALA A 98 -2.98 7.67 -26.84
CA ALA A 98 -1.57 7.40 -27.13
C ALA A 98 -1.39 7.27 -28.64
N GLN A 99 -1.18 8.39 -29.30
CA GLN A 99 -0.53 8.46 -30.62
C GLN A 99 0.48 9.60 -30.59
N SER A 100 1.74 9.24 -30.64
CA SER A 100 2.84 9.95 -31.30
C SER A 100 3.97 8.92 -31.38
N GLY A 101 4.43 8.45 -32.52
CA GLY A 101 4.96 9.22 -33.63
C GLY A 101 6.46 9.01 -33.61
N THR A 102 6.98 8.02 -34.37
CA THR A 102 8.37 8.12 -34.88
C THR A 102 8.46 7.42 -36.21
N GLN A 103 8.95 8.19 -37.16
CA GLN A 103 9.17 7.88 -38.57
C GLN A 103 10.36 6.94 -38.79
N SER A 104 10.24 6.19 -39.89
CA SER A 104 11.25 5.87 -40.90
C SER A 104 12.30 4.80 -40.62
N ARG A 105 12.25 3.70 -41.36
CA ARG A 105 13.18 3.45 -42.47
C ARG A 105 12.76 2.23 -43.28
N GLN A 106 12.86 2.46 -44.61
CA GLN A 106 12.67 1.55 -45.73
C GLN A 106 13.59 0.33 -45.67
N GLY A 107 13.10 -0.80 -46.22
CA GLY A 107 13.85 -1.96 -46.61
C GLY A 107 12.94 -2.87 -47.43
N GLU A 108 13.07 -2.74 -48.74
CA GLU A 108 12.47 -3.62 -49.77
C GLU A 108 12.92 -5.06 -49.56
N ASP A 109 11.99 -6.01 -49.67
CA ASP A 109 12.26 -7.25 -50.38
C ASP A 109 10.94 -7.88 -50.84
N THR A 110 10.80 -7.89 -52.15
CA THR A 110 9.79 -8.54 -52.98
C THR A 110 9.99 -10.05 -52.97
N VAL A 111 8.95 -10.81 -52.62
CA VAL A 111 8.82 -12.20 -53.06
C VAL A 111 7.42 -12.41 -53.62
N GLU A 112 7.37 -12.54 -54.93
CA GLU A 112 6.25 -13.05 -55.70
C GLU A 112 5.91 -14.50 -55.28
N LEU A 113 4.64 -14.78 -55.04
CA LEU A 113 4.11 -16.14 -55.13
C LEU A 113 2.72 -16.14 -55.74
N ARG A 114 2.73 -16.53 -56.99
CA ARG A 114 1.76 -17.23 -57.81
C ARG A 114 0.33 -17.40 -57.28
N GLU A 115 -0.56 -16.85 -58.08
CA GLU A 115 -1.95 -17.23 -58.21
C GLU A 115 -2.12 -18.73 -58.48
N SER A 116 -3.00 -19.38 -57.72
CA SER A 116 -3.70 -20.58 -58.17
C SER A 116 -5.20 -20.36 -57.98
N GLU A 117 -5.88 -20.25 -59.09
CA GLU A 117 -7.32 -20.31 -59.21
C GLU A 117 -7.83 -21.66 -58.72
N GLY A 118 -8.93 -21.65 -57.96
CA GLY A 118 -9.68 -22.85 -57.66
C GLY A 118 -10.69 -22.67 -56.55
N ASP A 119 -11.93 -22.52 -56.93
CA ASP A 119 -13.17 -22.90 -56.24
C ASP A 119 -13.88 -21.88 -55.35
N ALA A 120 -15.04 -21.50 -55.87
CA ALA A 120 -16.06 -20.68 -55.23
C ALA A 120 -16.81 -21.49 -54.16
N SER A 121 -16.29 -21.60 -52.94
CA SER A 121 -17.07 -21.96 -51.76
C SER A 121 -17.16 -20.78 -50.83
N GLN A 122 -18.32 -20.53 -50.32
CA GLN A 122 -18.76 -19.41 -49.50
C GLN A 122 -17.67 -18.96 -48.51
N ARG A 123 -17.14 -17.74 -48.67
CA ARG A 123 -16.22 -17.13 -47.73
C ARG A 123 -16.97 -16.92 -46.39
N LEU A 124 -16.76 -17.82 -45.43
CA LEU A 124 -17.21 -17.70 -44.07
C LEU A 124 -16.70 -16.37 -43.46
N MET A 125 -17.63 -15.48 -43.18
CA MET A 125 -17.32 -14.19 -42.54
C MET A 125 -17.01 -14.44 -41.07
N THR A 126 -15.75 -14.45 -40.69
CA THR A 126 -15.28 -14.72 -39.32
C THR A 126 -14.48 -13.54 -38.78
N SER A 127 -14.61 -13.24 -37.47
CA SER A 127 -13.75 -12.25 -36.84
C SER A 127 -12.32 -12.82 -36.62
N PRO A 128 -11.27 -11.98 -36.60
CA PRO A 128 -9.89 -12.43 -36.32
C PRO A 128 -9.77 -13.17 -34.98
N ASN A 129 -10.51 -12.77 -33.97
CA ASN A 129 -10.53 -13.42 -32.66
C ASN A 129 -11.22 -14.78 -32.69
N ALA A 130 -12.34 -14.93 -33.46
CA ALA A 130 -13.01 -16.21 -33.65
C ALA A 130 -12.11 -17.26 -34.29
N ARG A 131 -11.29 -16.87 -35.28
CA ARG A 131 -10.31 -17.77 -35.89
C ARG A 131 -9.26 -18.26 -34.91
N ARG A 132 -8.76 -17.36 -34.07
CA ARG A 132 -7.73 -17.73 -33.07
C ARG A 132 -8.32 -18.68 -32.01
N VAL A 133 -9.55 -18.42 -31.53
CA VAL A 133 -10.23 -19.27 -30.54
C VAL A 133 -10.54 -20.65 -31.13
N ALA A 134 -11.04 -20.71 -32.37
CA ALA A 134 -11.30 -21.97 -33.07
C ALA A 134 -10.04 -22.82 -33.30
N ALA A 135 -8.92 -22.17 -33.68
CA ALA A 135 -7.64 -22.84 -33.82
C ALA A 135 -7.10 -23.42 -32.50
N ASN A 136 -7.29 -22.68 -31.37
CA ASN A 136 -6.89 -23.15 -30.04
C ASN A 136 -7.75 -24.29 -29.50
N LEU A 137 -9.03 -24.34 -29.88
CA LEU A 137 -9.98 -25.34 -29.42
C LEU A 137 -10.18 -26.52 -30.41
N GLY A 138 -9.50 -26.47 -31.59
CA GLY A 138 -9.60 -27.50 -32.60
C GLY A 138 -10.97 -27.65 -33.26
N ILE A 139 -11.75 -26.55 -33.34
CA ILE A 139 -13.14 -26.54 -33.83
C ILE A 139 -13.19 -26.04 -35.27
N ASP A 140 -13.92 -26.76 -36.15
CA ASP A 140 -14.13 -26.33 -37.52
C ASP A 140 -15.17 -25.19 -37.59
N LEU A 141 -14.76 -24.05 -38.13
CA LEU A 141 -15.59 -22.88 -38.32
C LEU A 141 -16.74 -23.06 -39.31
N ALA A 142 -16.65 -24.09 -40.20
CA ALA A 142 -17.69 -24.39 -41.19
C ALA A 142 -18.98 -24.91 -40.56
N GLU A 143 -18.92 -25.46 -39.34
CA GLU A 143 -20.08 -26.01 -38.61
C GLU A 143 -20.77 -24.99 -37.68
N ILE A 144 -20.23 -23.75 -37.63
CA ILE A 144 -20.72 -22.72 -36.71
C ILE A 144 -21.55 -21.69 -37.44
N THR A 145 -22.78 -21.46 -36.94
CA THR A 145 -23.61 -20.35 -37.40
C THR A 145 -23.24 -19.05 -36.66
N GLY A 146 -22.81 -18.02 -37.43
CA GLY A 146 -22.40 -16.74 -36.85
C GLY A 146 -23.58 -15.89 -36.33
N SER A 147 -23.49 -15.38 -35.13
CA SER A 147 -24.46 -14.48 -34.48
C SER A 147 -24.16 -13.00 -34.66
N GLY A 148 -23.02 -12.63 -35.24
CA GLY A 148 -22.60 -11.24 -35.46
C GLY A 148 -23.30 -10.54 -36.62
N PRO A 149 -23.15 -9.20 -36.74
CA PRO A 149 -23.76 -8.42 -37.82
C PRO A 149 -23.40 -8.96 -39.21
N GLY A 150 -24.46 -9.24 -40.03
CA GLY A 150 -24.28 -9.81 -41.36
C GLY A 150 -23.93 -11.31 -41.38
N GLY A 151 -24.22 -12.05 -40.30
CA GLY A 151 -23.93 -13.50 -40.22
C GLY A 151 -22.46 -13.81 -39.92
N ARG A 152 -21.68 -12.87 -39.40
CA ARG A 152 -20.27 -13.05 -39.05
C ARG A 152 -20.13 -13.92 -37.82
N ILE A 153 -19.25 -14.92 -37.88
CA ILE A 153 -18.88 -15.75 -36.72
C ILE A 153 -17.98 -14.93 -35.80
N VAL A 154 -18.42 -14.79 -34.54
CA VAL A 154 -17.70 -14.12 -33.46
C VAL A 154 -17.16 -15.15 -32.46
N SER A 155 -16.23 -14.75 -31.57
CA SER A 155 -15.60 -15.68 -30.61
C SER A 155 -16.59 -16.41 -29.70
N SER A 156 -17.70 -15.76 -29.34
CA SER A 156 -18.76 -16.38 -28.55
C SER A 156 -19.48 -17.52 -29.24
N ASP A 157 -19.55 -17.53 -30.57
CA ASP A 157 -20.16 -18.63 -31.35
C ASP A 157 -19.30 -19.87 -31.31
N VAL A 158 -17.96 -19.69 -31.40
CA VAL A 158 -16.98 -20.78 -31.32
C VAL A 158 -16.96 -21.39 -29.92
N GLU A 159 -16.99 -20.57 -28.88
CA GLU A 159 -17.06 -21.02 -27.48
C GLU A 159 -18.35 -21.78 -27.19
N SER A 160 -19.48 -21.34 -27.75
CA SER A 160 -20.78 -22.04 -27.62
C SER A 160 -20.79 -23.39 -28.32
N ALA A 161 -20.12 -23.50 -29.48
CA ALA A 161 -19.97 -24.77 -30.21
C ALA A 161 -19.06 -25.74 -29.43
N ALA A 162 -17.99 -25.25 -28.82
CA ALA A 162 -17.10 -26.06 -27.96
C ALA A 162 -17.86 -26.72 -26.78
N LEU A 163 -18.77 -25.98 -26.18
CA LEU A 163 -19.57 -26.45 -25.04
C LEU A 163 -20.65 -27.46 -25.48
N SER A 164 -21.16 -27.35 -26.71
CA SER A 164 -22.15 -28.27 -27.26
C SER A 164 -21.59 -29.60 -27.71
N GLY A 165 -20.32 -29.61 -28.15
CA GLY A 165 -19.61 -30.83 -28.59
C GLY A 165 -19.15 -31.74 -27.45
N ALA A 166 -19.04 -31.25 -26.23
CA ALA A 166 -18.61 -32.01 -25.05
C ALA A 166 -19.74 -32.87 -24.42
N SER A 167 -20.98 -32.80 -24.95
CA SER A 167 -22.14 -33.48 -24.38
C SER A 167 -22.43 -34.91 -24.92
N MET A 168 -21.55 -35.48 -25.74
CA MET A 168 -21.78 -36.76 -26.41
C MET A 168 -20.83 -37.90 -26.00
N LEU A 169 -20.50 -38.09 -24.73
CA LEU A 169 -19.93 -39.34 -24.22
C LEU A 169 -20.22 -39.57 -22.74
N GLY A 170 -21.18 -40.50 -22.48
CA GLY A 170 -21.21 -41.25 -21.22
C GLY A 170 -22.48 -41.21 -20.38
N GLY A 171 -23.48 -42.06 -20.69
CA GLY A 171 -24.23 -42.98 -19.82
C GLY A 171 -24.91 -42.49 -18.54
N ALA A 172 -26.23 -42.50 -18.54
CA ALA A 172 -27.18 -42.31 -17.42
C ALA A 172 -27.14 -43.50 -16.39
N PRO A 173 -27.85 -43.49 -15.18
CA PRO A 173 -29.28 -43.18 -15.08
C PRO A 173 -29.81 -42.43 -13.82
N ASP A 174 -30.92 -41.76 -14.07
CA ASP A 174 -32.12 -41.56 -13.21
C ASP A 174 -32.10 -41.30 -11.69
N ARG A 175 -32.67 -40.16 -11.25
CA ARG A 175 -33.98 -40.00 -10.65
C ARG A 175 -34.32 -38.58 -10.18
N HIS A 176 -35.40 -38.07 -10.79
CA HIS A 176 -36.39 -37.13 -10.26
C HIS A 176 -36.09 -36.12 -9.14
N ALA A 177 -36.14 -34.85 -9.49
CA ALA A 177 -37.11 -33.90 -8.93
C ALA A 177 -37.16 -32.63 -9.81
N SER A 178 -38.29 -32.39 -10.40
CA SER A 178 -38.63 -31.20 -11.19
C SER A 178 -38.71 -29.99 -10.27
N ILE A 179 -37.91 -28.96 -10.54
CA ILE A 179 -38.21 -27.57 -10.20
C ILE A 179 -37.92 -26.75 -11.46
N GLU A 180 -38.94 -26.20 -12.04
CA GLU A 180 -38.91 -25.26 -13.17
C GLU A 180 -38.07 -24.03 -12.80
N GLY A 181 -36.86 -23.91 -13.34
CA GLY A 181 -36.00 -22.74 -13.22
C GLY A 181 -35.67 -22.21 -14.62
N ARG A 182 -36.13 -21.00 -14.94
CA ARG A 182 -35.70 -20.25 -16.13
C ARG A 182 -34.18 -20.27 -16.24
N PRO A 183 -33.61 -20.41 -17.45
CA PRO A 183 -32.13 -20.39 -17.60
C PRO A 183 -31.62 -19.03 -17.15
N THR A 184 -30.84 -19.04 -16.09
CA THR A 184 -30.22 -17.83 -15.49
C THR A 184 -29.16 -17.32 -16.44
N SER A 185 -29.41 -16.22 -17.13
CA SER A 185 -28.45 -15.56 -17.99
C SER A 185 -27.34 -14.98 -17.11
N ALA A 186 -26.09 -15.41 -17.28
CA ALA A 186 -24.93 -14.89 -16.57
C ALA A 186 -23.85 -14.41 -17.55
N SER A 187 -23.09 -13.39 -17.18
CA SER A 187 -21.94 -12.93 -17.94
C SER A 187 -20.82 -13.96 -17.92
N PHE A 188 -19.92 -13.96 -18.91
CA PHE A 188 -18.77 -14.86 -18.95
C PHE A 188 -17.91 -14.74 -17.69
N ALA A 189 -17.60 -13.50 -17.28
CA ALA A 189 -16.85 -13.23 -16.05
C ALA A 189 -17.57 -13.72 -14.77
N ALA A 190 -18.92 -13.70 -14.74
CA ALA A 190 -19.70 -14.26 -13.64
C ALA A 190 -19.59 -15.78 -13.58
N ARG A 191 -19.67 -16.46 -14.72
CA ARG A 191 -19.53 -17.91 -14.81
C ARG A 191 -18.15 -18.38 -14.38
N GLN A 192 -17.11 -17.76 -14.92
CA GLN A 192 -15.73 -18.08 -14.57
C GLN A 192 -15.46 -17.91 -13.07
N LEU A 193 -15.93 -16.82 -12.48
CA LEU A 193 -15.76 -16.56 -11.05
C LEU A 193 -16.57 -17.52 -10.19
N ALA A 194 -17.82 -17.83 -10.58
CA ALA A 194 -18.66 -18.79 -9.88
C ALA A 194 -18.05 -20.20 -9.89
N ASP A 195 -17.46 -20.59 -11.02
CA ASP A 195 -16.76 -21.87 -11.19
C ASP A 195 -15.51 -21.94 -10.32
N GLN A 196 -14.70 -20.88 -10.30
CA GLN A 196 -13.51 -20.76 -9.44
C GLN A 196 -13.84 -20.81 -7.93
N LEU A 197 -14.99 -20.27 -7.55
CA LEU A 197 -15.43 -20.23 -6.14
C LEU A 197 -16.34 -21.40 -5.75
N GLY A 198 -16.66 -22.30 -6.69
CA GLY A 198 -17.55 -23.45 -6.45
C GLY A 198 -19.00 -23.05 -6.15
N VAL A 199 -19.47 -21.88 -6.63
CA VAL A 199 -20.80 -21.33 -6.35
C VAL A 199 -21.74 -21.61 -7.51
N GLN A 200 -22.92 -22.18 -7.22
CA GLN A 200 -23.95 -22.42 -8.24
C GLN A 200 -24.64 -21.11 -8.63
N LEU A 201 -24.62 -20.76 -9.92
CA LEU A 201 -25.25 -19.55 -10.47
C LEU A 201 -26.77 -19.47 -10.23
N SER A 202 -27.41 -20.63 -10.08
CA SER A 202 -28.86 -20.72 -9.76
C SER A 202 -29.18 -20.21 -8.35
N ALA A 203 -28.20 -20.16 -7.45
CA ALA A 203 -28.37 -19.66 -6.10
C ALA A 203 -28.18 -18.13 -5.99
N ILE A 204 -27.75 -17.46 -7.08
CA ILE A 204 -27.43 -16.04 -7.09
C ILE A 204 -28.61 -15.24 -7.64
N SER A 205 -29.09 -14.28 -6.84
CA SER A 205 -30.06 -13.28 -7.27
C SER A 205 -29.33 -12.05 -7.82
N SER A 206 -29.76 -11.54 -8.99
CA SER A 206 -29.23 -10.29 -9.52
C SER A 206 -29.63 -9.11 -8.63
N ALA A 207 -28.68 -8.44 -8.01
CA ALA A 207 -28.92 -7.30 -7.12
C ALA A 207 -29.39 -6.05 -7.88
N SER A 208 -29.15 -5.98 -9.19
CA SER A 208 -29.45 -4.81 -10.03
C SER A 208 -30.85 -4.90 -10.70
N GLY A 209 -31.71 -5.89 -10.39
CA GLY A 209 -32.98 -6.07 -11.04
C GLY A 209 -32.90 -6.43 -12.54
N GLY A 210 -31.70 -6.68 -13.06
CA GLY A 210 -31.39 -7.07 -14.42
C GLY A 210 -31.61 -8.56 -14.65
N GLN A 211 -31.91 -8.95 -15.90
CA GLN A 211 -32.12 -10.36 -16.28
C GLN A 211 -30.80 -11.18 -16.34
N ARG A 212 -29.63 -10.57 -16.07
CA ARG A 212 -28.32 -11.19 -16.27
C ARG A 212 -27.44 -11.05 -15.04
N ILE A 213 -26.91 -12.16 -14.49
CA ILE A 213 -25.98 -12.20 -13.37
C ILE A 213 -24.64 -11.63 -13.83
N THR A 214 -24.11 -10.68 -13.06
CA THR A 214 -22.80 -10.05 -13.26
C THR A 214 -21.74 -10.67 -12.33
N ARG A 215 -20.45 -10.36 -12.56
CA ARG A 215 -19.35 -10.74 -11.67
C ARG A 215 -19.55 -10.18 -10.25
N GLU A 216 -20.14 -8.99 -10.16
CA GLU A 216 -20.42 -8.29 -8.90
C GLU A 216 -21.49 -9.00 -8.07
N ASP A 217 -22.53 -9.56 -8.74
CA ASP A 217 -23.56 -10.36 -8.09
C ASP A 217 -22.97 -11.66 -7.48
N VAL A 218 -22.01 -12.29 -8.16
CA VAL A 218 -21.28 -13.46 -7.64
C VAL A 218 -20.48 -13.10 -6.41
N LEU A 219 -19.72 -12.00 -6.45
CA LEU A 219 -18.95 -11.51 -5.29
C LEU A 219 -19.85 -11.14 -4.12
N HIS A 220 -20.96 -10.48 -4.38
CA HIS A 220 -21.93 -10.10 -3.34
C HIS A 220 -22.54 -11.34 -2.69
N HIS A 221 -22.95 -12.33 -3.49
CA HIS A 221 -23.49 -13.59 -2.99
C HIS A 221 -22.45 -14.36 -2.15
N THR A 222 -21.21 -14.45 -2.63
CA THR A 222 -20.12 -15.12 -1.91
C THR A 222 -19.81 -14.43 -0.59
N ARG A 223 -19.79 -13.08 -0.56
CA ARG A 223 -19.66 -12.32 0.69
C ARG A 223 -20.82 -12.61 1.64
N GLY A 224 -22.03 -12.75 1.12
CA GLY A 224 -23.21 -13.15 1.92
C GLY A 224 -23.08 -14.57 2.52
N LEU A 225 -22.55 -15.53 1.75
CA LEU A 225 -22.29 -16.90 2.24
C LEU A 225 -21.19 -16.93 3.31
N LEU A 226 -20.14 -16.13 3.16
CA LEU A 226 -19.08 -15.97 4.15
C LEU A 226 -19.53 -15.21 5.39
N ALA A 227 -20.53 -14.33 5.25
CA ALA A 227 -21.14 -13.58 6.36
C ALA A 227 -22.18 -14.41 7.17
N GLY A 228 -22.54 -15.61 6.73
CA GLY A 228 -23.60 -16.44 7.35
C GLY A 228 -25.03 -16.01 6.96
N PRO A 229 -26.07 -16.83 7.31
CA PRO A 229 -27.43 -16.64 6.80
C PRO A 229 -28.16 -15.36 7.24
N ASP A 230 -27.56 -14.53 8.09
CA ASP A 230 -28.23 -13.35 8.63
C ASP A 230 -27.67 -12.00 8.17
N GLY A 231 -26.63 -11.95 7.32
CA GLY A 231 -26.08 -10.64 6.92
C GLY A 231 -25.62 -9.76 8.12
N GLN A 232 -25.69 -10.30 9.32
CA GLN A 232 -25.18 -9.65 10.52
C GLN A 232 -23.65 -9.67 10.43
N LYS A 233 -23.03 -8.48 10.45
CA LYS A 233 -21.67 -8.33 10.94
C LYS A 233 -21.54 -9.32 12.08
N THR A 234 -20.62 -10.28 12.00
CA THR A 234 -20.34 -11.18 13.13
C THR A 234 -20.37 -10.31 14.36
N PRO A 235 -21.33 -10.51 15.31
CA PRO A 235 -21.37 -9.62 16.46
C PRO A 235 -19.98 -9.70 17.07
N ALA A 236 -19.34 -8.57 17.27
CA ALA A 236 -18.10 -8.49 18.01
C ALA A 236 -18.32 -9.36 19.26
N PRO A 237 -17.40 -10.28 19.61
CA PRO A 237 -17.61 -11.20 20.69
C PRO A 237 -18.19 -10.43 21.87
N ALA A 238 -19.40 -10.85 22.30
CA ALA A 238 -20.16 -10.11 23.31
C ALA A 238 -19.21 -9.94 24.49
N LEU A 239 -18.95 -8.68 24.88
CA LEU A 239 -18.11 -8.40 26.02
C LEU A 239 -18.74 -9.10 27.22
N LEU A 240 -17.98 -9.99 27.85
CA LEU A 240 -18.45 -10.76 29.02
C LEU A 240 -18.83 -9.83 30.21
N GLN A 241 -18.44 -8.56 30.12
CA GLN A 241 -18.70 -7.53 31.12
C GLN A 241 -19.10 -6.22 30.44
N THR A 242 -19.96 -5.44 31.08
CA THR A 242 -20.27 -4.08 30.65
C THR A 242 -19.02 -3.22 30.78
N PRO A 243 -18.51 -2.57 29.70
CA PRO A 243 -17.31 -1.76 29.79
C PRO A 243 -17.57 -0.52 30.66
N THR A 244 -16.58 -0.16 31.48
CA THR A 244 -16.63 1.06 32.31
C THR A 244 -16.58 2.34 31.45
N SER A 245 -15.87 2.26 30.32
CA SER A 245 -15.80 3.34 29.32
C SER A 245 -15.49 2.73 27.94
N VAL A 246 -15.85 3.47 26.88
CA VAL A 246 -15.56 3.09 25.50
C VAL A 246 -14.78 4.25 24.87
N ILE A 247 -13.60 3.97 24.33
CA ILE A 247 -12.77 4.92 23.60
C ILE A 247 -12.92 4.64 22.11
N PRO A 248 -13.45 5.56 21.30
CA PRO A 248 -13.58 5.37 19.87
C PRO A 248 -12.21 5.23 19.20
N MET A 249 -12.10 4.33 18.24
CA MET A 249 -10.93 4.19 17.37
C MET A 249 -11.03 5.18 16.21
N THR A 250 -10.58 6.42 16.43
CA THR A 250 -10.65 7.53 15.47
C THR A 250 -9.27 8.12 15.20
N GLY A 251 -9.14 8.94 14.14
CA GLY A 251 -7.93 9.68 13.82
C GLY A 251 -6.69 8.81 13.75
N MET A 252 -5.57 9.33 14.23
CA MET A 252 -4.25 8.68 14.24
C MET A 252 -4.29 7.24 14.80
N ARG A 253 -5.06 6.98 15.86
CA ARG A 253 -5.15 5.65 16.50
C ARG A 253 -5.70 4.59 15.54
N ARG A 254 -6.70 4.96 14.73
CA ARG A 254 -7.28 4.06 13.72
C ARG A 254 -6.27 3.73 12.64
N VAL A 255 -5.58 4.73 12.10
CA VAL A 255 -4.55 4.54 11.06
C VAL A 255 -3.42 3.65 11.57
N ILE A 256 -2.93 3.88 12.80
CA ILE A 256 -1.90 3.02 13.42
C ILE A 256 -2.40 1.58 13.53
N ALA A 257 -3.63 1.37 14.01
CA ALA A 257 -4.20 0.03 14.17
C ALA A 257 -4.28 -0.72 12.84
N GLU A 258 -4.77 -0.06 11.80
CA GLU A 258 -4.87 -0.62 10.44
C GLU A 258 -3.49 -0.98 9.87
N ARG A 259 -2.51 -0.07 9.98
CA ARG A 259 -1.15 -0.29 9.49
C ARG A 259 -0.42 -1.42 10.22
N MET A 260 -0.49 -1.46 11.55
CA MET A 260 0.17 -2.51 12.33
C MET A 260 -0.50 -3.87 12.10
N HIS A 261 -1.82 -3.91 11.95
CA HIS A 261 -2.53 -5.13 11.64
C HIS A 261 -2.19 -5.64 10.22
N SER A 262 -2.16 -4.75 9.21
CA SER A 262 -1.73 -5.09 7.84
C SER A 262 -0.29 -5.59 7.83
N SER A 263 0.64 -4.89 8.50
CA SER A 263 2.05 -5.28 8.61
C SER A 263 2.22 -6.71 9.14
N LEU A 264 1.56 -7.06 10.25
CA LEU A 264 1.66 -8.41 10.84
C LEU A 264 0.98 -9.49 9.99
N ARG A 265 -0.02 -9.13 9.19
CA ARG A 265 -0.76 -10.08 8.35
C ARG A 265 -0.06 -10.35 7.02
N GLU A 266 0.64 -9.33 6.48
CA GLU A 266 1.22 -9.37 5.14
C GLU A 266 2.71 -9.73 5.14
N MET A 267 3.41 -9.51 6.26
CA MET A 267 4.84 -9.75 6.41
C MET A 267 5.14 -11.00 7.24
N ALA A 268 6.13 -11.78 6.82
CA ALA A 268 6.65 -12.92 7.57
C ALA A 268 7.68 -12.43 8.62
N GLN A 269 7.22 -11.70 9.65
CA GLN A 269 8.10 -11.05 10.61
C GLN A 269 8.78 -12.04 11.55
N LEU A 270 10.11 -11.92 11.66
CA LEU A 270 10.94 -12.64 12.61
C LEU A 270 11.82 -11.64 13.36
N THR A 271 12.13 -11.91 14.63
CA THR A 271 12.98 -11.05 15.45
C THR A 271 14.19 -11.83 15.97
N LEU A 272 15.39 -11.29 15.79
CA LEU A 272 16.59 -11.71 16.49
C LEU A 272 17.00 -10.64 17.51
N MET A 273 17.64 -11.09 18.61
CA MET A 273 18.14 -10.21 19.65
C MET A 273 19.64 -10.45 19.82
N MET A 274 20.39 -9.37 20.03
CA MET A 274 21.83 -9.42 20.25
C MET A 274 22.24 -8.44 21.34
N ASP A 275 23.01 -8.90 22.30
CA ASP A 275 23.59 -8.06 23.34
C ASP A 275 24.85 -7.36 22.82
N VAL A 276 25.04 -6.11 23.23
CA VAL A 276 26.12 -5.22 22.84
C VAL A 276 26.75 -4.62 24.08
N HIS A 277 28.08 -4.75 24.22
CA HIS A 277 28.84 -4.12 25.28
C HIS A 277 29.12 -2.66 24.94
N ILE A 278 28.76 -1.73 25.83
CA ILE A 278 28.80 -0.30 25.52
C ILE A 278 29.72 0.51 26.43
N ASP A 279 30.60 -0.12 27.18
CA ASP A 279 31.54 0.61 28.07
C ASP A 279 32.46 1.56 27.30
N GLY A 280 32.97 1.14 26.13
CA GLY A 280 33.71 2.00 25.21
C GLY A 280 32.90 3.20 24.73
N LEU A 281 31.60 2.97 24.42
CA LEU A 281 30.70 4.02 24.01
C LEU A 281 30.41 5.03 25.12
N VAL A 282 30.27 4.57 26.36
CA VAL A 282 30.10 5.47 27.53
C VAL A 282 31.30 6.40 27.65
N THR A 283 32.54 5.86 27.54
CA THR A 283 33.76 6.64 27.60
C THR A 283 33.84 7.64 26.42
N HIS A 284 33.52 7.22 25.22
CA HIS A 284 33.47 8.13 24.07
C HIS A 284 32.44 9.27 24.28
N ARG A 285 31.28 8.97 24.80
CA ARG A 285 30.22 9.95 25.09
C ARG A 285 30.64 10.99 26.13
N GLU A 286 31.47 10.62 27.10
CA GLU A 286 31.99 11.53 28.13
C GLU A 286 32.84 12.66 27.55
N GLN A 287 33.47 12.49 26.38
CA GLN A 287 34.24 13.51 25.65
C GLN A 287 33.39 14.71 25.23
N PHE A 288 32.05 14.53 25.13
CA PHE A 288 31.10 15.58 24.75
C PHE A 288 30.52 16.35 25.95
N SER A 289 30.91 16.04 27.21
CA SER A 289 30.38 16.67 28.41
C SER A 289 30.49 18.20 28.41
N ASP A 290 31.54 18.73 27.82
CA ASP A 290 31.85 20.17 27.82
C ASP A 290 31.40 20.88 26.52
N THR A 291 30.82 20.16 25.55
CA THR A 291 30.49 20.71 24.21
C THR A 291 29.10 21.35 24.13
N GLY A 292 28.30 21.20 25.18
CA GLY A 292 26.92 21.70 25.23
C GLY A 292 25.89 20.82 24.48
N LEU A 293 26.34 19.85 23.66
CA LEU A 293 25.51 18.85 23.00
C LEU A 293 26.09 17.46 23.25
N ILE A 294 25.43 16.67 24.09
CA ILE A 294 25.84 15.32 24.41
C ILE A 294 24.98 14.35 23.60
N PRO A 295 25.56 13.59 22.63
CA PRO A 295 24.81 12.60 21.87
C PRO A 295 24.13 11.57 22.77
N SER A 296 22.88 11.22 22.45
CA SER A 296 22.17 10.15 23.15
C SER A 296 22.67 8.77 22.69
N TYR A 297 22.46 7.72 23.49
CA TYR A 297 22.78 6.36 23.04
C TYR A 297 22.00 5.96 21.79
N THR A 298 20.79 6.48 21.62
CA THR A 298 20.00 6.29 20.39
C THR A 298 20.71 6.90 19.17
N ASP A 299 21.34 8.05 19.30
CA ASP A 299 22.10 8.68 18.20
C ASP A 299 23.27 7.80 17.76
N TYR A 300 23.99 7.20 18.71
CA TYR A 300 25.04 6.24 18.41
C TYR A 300 24.51 4.99 17.69
N VAL A 301 23.36 4.46 18.13
CA VAL A 301 22.74 3.32 17.46
C VAL A 301 22.30 3.69 16.05
N ILE A 302 21.69 4.87 15.84
CA ILE A 302 21.35 5.35 14.50
C ILE A 302 22.61 5.51 13.63
N ALA A 303 23.68 6.09 14.15
CA ALA A 303 24.94 6.23 13.45
C ALA A 303 25.56 4.88 13.06
N ALA A 304 25.55 3.90 13.96
CA ALA A 304 26.05 2.56 13.67
C ALA A 304 25.17 1.84 12.65
N THR A 305 23.82 1.95 12.80
CA THR A 305 22.84 1.36 11.91
C THR A 305 22.95 1.92 10.49
N SER A 306 23.01 3.24 10.33
CA SER A 306 23.11 3.88 9.01
C SER A 306 24.34 3.42 8.24
N ARG A 307 25.47 3.29 8.90
CA ARG A 307 26.72 2.79 8.29
C ARG A 307 26.70 1.28 8.03
N ALA A 308 25.95 0.50 8.84
CA ALA A 308 25.71 -0.91 8.59
C ALA A 308 24.79 -1.11 7.37
N LEU A 309 23.78 -0.26 7.15
CA LEU A 309 22.91 -0.29 5.97
C LEU A 309 23.69 -0.08 4.66
N VAL A 310 24.76 0.73 4.66
CA VAL A 310 25.67 0.86 3.51
C VAL A 310 26.33 -0.47 3.15
N LYS A 311 26.73 -1.26 4.16
CA LYS A 311 27.40 -2.57 3.97
C LYS A 311 26.42 -3.70 3.65
N HIS A 312 25.17 -3.57 4.08
CA HIS A 312 24.12 -4.58 3.96
C HIS A 312 22.90 -4.01 3.21
N PRO A 313 23.04 -3.68 1.92
CA PRO A 313 21.99 -2.97 1.16
C PRO A 313 20.66 -3.75 1.08
N ILE A 314 20.69 -5.07 1.22
CA ILE A 314 19.46 -5.90 1.24
C ILE A 314 18.53 -5.54 2.41
N VAL A 315 19.08 -5.05 3.53
CA VAL A 315 18.31 -4.62 4.70
C VAL A 315 17.64 -3.26 4.47
N ASN A 316 18.25 -2.41 3.58
CA ASN A 316 17.68 -1.13 3.17
C ASN A 316 16.84 -1.29 1.89
N SER A 317 15.76 -2.04 1.98
CA SER A 317 14.97 -2.43 0.82
C SER A 317 13.46 -2.28 1.06
N GLN A 318 12.70 -2.36 -0.01
CA GLN A 318 11.25 -2.44 -0.02
C GLN A 318 10.82 -3.64 -0.85
N LEU A 319 9.88 -4.41 -0.34
CA LEU A 319 9.36 -5.61 -0.99
C LEU A 319 7.98 -5.31 -1.60
N THR A 320 7.83 -5.62 -2.89
CA THR A 320 6.54 -5.72 -3.58
C THR A 320 6.20 -7.21 -3.79
N ASP A 321 5.06 -7.50 -4.40
CA ASP A 321 4.66 -8.90 -4.69
C ASP A 321 5.62 -9.59 -5.67
N GLU A 322 6.34 -8.83 -6.51
CA GLU A 322 7.18 -9.36 -7.59
C GLU A 322 8.67 -9.05 -7.41
N GLU A 323 9.06 -8.01 -6.65
CA GLU A 323 10.43 -7.50 -6.63
C GLU A 323 10.87 -7.05 -5.22
N LEU A 324 12.17 -7.18 -4.95
CA LEU A 324 12.85 -6.58 -3.82
C LEU A 324 13.67 -5.38 -4.31
N ALA A 325 13.20 -4.16 -4.05
CA ALA A 325 13.86 -2.93 -4.44
C ALA A 325 14.89 -2.51 -3.39
N LEU A 326 16.16 -2.45 -3.74
CA LEU A 326 17.23 -1.90 -2.89
C LEU A 326 17.22 -0.39 -2.98
N LEU A 327 17.21 0.30 -1.83
CA LEU A 327 17.09 1.75 -1.77
C LEU A 327 18.48 2.40 -1.72
N PRO A 328 18.77 3.41 -2.58
CA PRO A 328 20.08 4.04 -2.65
C PRO A 328 20.35 5.01 -1.51
N GLU A 329 19.31 5.61 -0.92
CA GLU A 329 19.42 6.54 0.20
C GLU A 329 19.22 5.83 1.54
N ILE A 330 19.91 6.29 2.57
CA ILE A 330 19.78 5.77 3.93
C ILE A 330 19.13 6.85 4.79
N ASN A 331 17.83 6.73 4.95
CA ASN A 331 16.99 7.64 5.71
C ASN A 331 16.40 6.90 6.92
N VAL A 332 16.89 7.21 8.12
CA VAL A 332 16.53 6.45 9.31
C VAL A 332 15.41 7.16 10.07
N GLY A 333 14.26 6.51 10.17
CA GLY A 333 13.14 6.94 10.99
C GLY A 333 13.40 6.69 12.48
N LEU A 334 13.18 7.71 13.31
CA LEU A 334 13.25 7.62 14.77
C LEU A 334 11.86 7.60 15.37
N ALA A 335 11.45 6.50 16.01
CA ALA A 335 10.16 6.44 16.67
C ALA A 335 10.11 7.37 17.91
N VAL A 336 9.19 8.31 17.92
CA VAL A 336 8.97 9.25 19.00
C VAL A 336 7.56 9.03 19.58
N ALA A 337 7.49 8.69 20.88
CA ALA A 337 6.22 8.54 21.59
C ALA A 337 5.58 9.91 21.86
N LEU A 338 4.27 9.99 21.59
CA LEU A 338 3.37 11.09 21.91
C LEU A 338 2.27 10.60 22.85
N GLU A 339 1.46 11.50 23.40
CA GLU A 339 0.34 11.12 24.27
C GLU A 339 -0.70 10.26 23.53
N GLU A 340 -0.96 10.54 22.26
CA GLU A 340 -1.98 9.86 21.47
C GLU A 340 -1.44 8.74 20.56
N GLY A 341 -0.12 8.53 20.50
CA GLY A 341 0.47 7.51 19.64
C GLY A 341 1.97 7.62 19.45
N VAL A 342 2.43 7.22 18.28
CA VAL A 342 3.85 7.26 17.91
C VAL A 342 3.96 7.87 16.51
N VAL A 343 4.89 8.83 16.36
CA VAL A 343 5.30 9.36 15.05
C VAL A 343 6.74 8.95 14.77
N VAL A 344 7.10 8.87 13.50
CA VAL A 344 8.43 8.40 13.08
C VAL A 344 9.08 9.45 12.17
N PRO A 345 9.60 10.57 12.74
CA PRO A 345 10.38 11.51 11.95
C PRO A 345 11.66 10.88 11.41
N VAL A 346 12.14 11.39 10.28
CA VAL A 346 13.16 10.78 9.44
C VAL A 346 14.43 11.63 9.41
N VAL A 347 15.54 11.04 9.82
CA VAL A 347 16.90 11.59 9.63
C VAL A 347 17.36 11.21 8.23
N ARG A 348 17.48 12.20 7.35
CA ARG A 348 17.86 11.99 5.95
C ARG A 348 19.35 11.86 5.80
N GLY A 349 19.81 10.93 4.93
CA GLY A 349 21.22 10.72 4.66
C GLY A 349 22.03 10.44 5.93
N ALA A 350 21.46 9.65 6.85
CA ALA A 350 22.01 9.40 8.18
C ALA A 350 23.45 8.76 8.15
N ASP A 351 23.80 8.11 7.05
CA ASP A 351 25.11 7.52 6.79
C ASP A 351 26.21 8.56 6.61
N ARG A 352 25.87 9.80 6.22
CA ARG A 352 26.79 10.90 5.91
C ARG A 352 26.95 11.89 7.06
N LEU A 353 26.12 11.79 8.10
CA LEU A 353 26.14 12.71 9.23
C LEU A 353 27.23 12.32 10.24
N SER A 354 27.92 13.31 10.79
CA SER A 354 28.74 13.14 11.99
C SER A 354 27.85 12.82 13.20
N ILE A 355 28.43 12.31 14.28
CA ILE A 355 27.64 11.99 15.50
C ILE A 355 27.02 13.27 16.10
N THR A 356 27.68 14.42 15.99
CA THR A 356 27.18 15.71 16.47
C THR A 356 26.06 16.27 15.61
N ASP A 357 26.19 16.16 14.27
CA ASP A 357 25.12 16.58 13.35
C ASP A 357 23.87 15.70 13.53
N LEU A 358 24.10 14.41 13.69
CA LEU A 358 23.02 13.45 13.93
C LEU A 358 22.31 13.73 15.26
N ALA A 359 23.03 13.99 16.34
CA ALA A 359 22.45 14.36 17.64
C ALA A 359 21.67 15.69 17.57
N THR A 360 22.15 16.64 16.78
CA THR A 360 21.45 17.91 16.53
C THR A 360 20.14 17.67 15.80
N GLU A 361 20.15 16.86 14.74
CA GLU A 361 18.97 16.59 13.93
C GLU A 361 17.94 15.74 14.67
N THR A 362 18.33 14.69 15.39
CA THR A 362 17.42 13.87 16.20
C THR A 362 16.78 14.68 17.32
N SER A 363 17.55 15.61 17.95
CA SER A 363 17.01 16.54 18.96
C SER A 363 15.99 17.49 18.35
N ARG A 364 16.26 18.07 17.18
CA ARG A 364 15.33 18.94 16.44
C ARG A 364 14.04 18.18 16.12
N LEU A 365 14.13 17.00 15.51
CA LEU A 365 13.01 16.16 15.11
C LEU A 365 12.16 15.73 16.32
N SER A 366 12.80 15.27 17.39
CA SER A 366 12.11 14.84 18.61
C SER A 366 11.37 16.00 19.29
N SER A 367 11.98 17.20 19.29
CA SER A 367 11.35 18.41 19.85
C SER A 367 10.19 18.88 18.99
N ALA A 368 10.33 18.86 17.65
CA ALA A 368 9.26 19.18 16.73
C ALA A 368 8.09 18.18 16.83
N ALA A 369 8.38 16.89 16.99
CA ALA A 369 7.38 15.84 17.20
C ALA A 369 6.53 16.11 18.45
N ARG A 370 7.17 16.32 19.61
CA ARG A 370 6.46 16.60 20.86
C ARG A 370 5.73 17.93 20.85
N GLY A 371 6.20 18.90 20.06
CA GLY A 371 5.57 20.21 19.92
C GLY A 371 4.49 20.30 18.84
N GLY A 372 4.18 19.19 18.13
CA GLY A 372 3.21 19.19 17.02
C GLY A 372 3.66 20.05 15.83
N LYS A 373 4.98 20.21 15.60
CA LYS A 373 5.58 21.10 14.59
C LYS A 373 6.35 20.35 13.52
N LEU A 374 6.09 19.06 13.36
CA LEU A 374 6.69 18.29 12.28
C LEU A 374 6.12 18.75 10.93
N ARG A 375 6.98 18.92 9.95
CA ARG A 375 6.61 19.14 8.56
C ARG A 375 6.40 17.78 7.88
N LEU A 376 5.64 17.73 6.82
CA LEU A 376 5.45 16.53 6.00
C LEU A 376 6.80 15.94 5.55
N SER A 377 7.73 16.81 5.13
CA SER A 377 9.09 16.42 4.78
C SER A 377 9.90 15.76 5.91
N ASP A 378 9.50 15.98 7.17
CA ASP A 378 10.17 15.39 8.32
C ASP A 378 9.71 13.94 8.60
N VAL A 379 8.59 13.47 8.01
CA VAL A 379 8.01 12.15 8.28
C VAL A 379 7.96 11.22 7.07
N GLU A 380 8.33 11.72 5.88
CA GLU A 380 8.34 10.94 4.64
C GLU A 380 9.72 10.46 4.23
N GLY A 381 9.76 9.40 3.41
CA GLY A 381 10.97 8.89 2.77
C GLY A 381 11.91 8.13 3.70
N GLY A 382 11.43 7.67 4.86
CA GLY A 382 12.18 6.76 5.73
C GLY A 382 12.37 5.39 5.08
N THR A 383 13.60 4.89 5.07
CA THR A 383 13.96 3.60 4.46
C THR A 383 14.19 2.50 5.50
N PHE A 384 14.45 2.87 6.74
CA PHE A 384 14.65 2.00 7.88
C PHE A 384 14.13 2.70 9.14
N SER A 385 13.76 1.97 10.18
CA SER A 385 13.24 2.56 11.42
C SER A 385 14.00 2.08 12.65
N VAL A 386 14.18 2.99 13.62
CA VAL A 386 14.75 2.70 14.94
C VAL A 386 13.75 3.10 16.01
N THR A 387 13.55 2.24 17.00
CA THR A 387 12.64 2.49 18.13
C THR A 387 13.30 2.13 19.45
N ALA A 388 13.21 3.01 20.46
CA ALA A 388 13.86 2.83 21.75
C ALA A 388 12.81 2.75 22.87
N LEU A 389 12.85 1.67 23.66
CA LEU A 389 12.03 1.48 24.85
C LEU A 389 12.88 1.35 26.14
N GLY A 390 14.18 1.54 26.02
CA GLY A 390 15.12 1.40 27.15
C GLY A 390 14.81 2.37 28.31
N MET A 391 14.28 3.55 28.02
CA MET A 391 13.87 4.54 29.05
C MET A 391 12.72 4.05 29.92
N TYR A 392 11.93 3.07 29.46
CA TYR A 392 10.85 2.45 30.21
C TYR A 392 11.27 1.17 30.94
N GLY A 393 12.56 0.84 30.95
CA GLY A 393 13.10 -0.32 31.65
C GLY A 393 12.97 -1.65 30.86
N VAL A 394 12.68 -1.59 29.56
CA VAL A 394 12.52 -2.77 28.70
C VAL A 394 13.89 -3.25 28.25
N ASP A 395 14.21 -4.54 28.49
CA ASP A 395 15.49 -5.14 28.10
C ASP A 395 15.56 -5.42 26.60
N GLY A 396 14.53 -6.03 26.05
CA GLY A 396 14.37 -6.34 24.64
C GLY A 396 12.88 -6.54 24.31
N PHE A 397 12.50 -6.36 23.06
CA PHE A 397 11.12 -6.48 22.58
C PHE A 397 11.11 -6.79 21.09
N THR A 398 9.95 -7.16 20.57
CA THR A 398 9.73 -7.44 19.14
C THR A 398 8.98 -6.24 18.52
N PRO A 399 9.68 -5.26 17.92
CA PRO A 399 9.02 -4.15 17.24
C PRO A 399 8.28 -4.65 15.99
N VAL A 400 7.15 -4.02 15.65
CA VAL A 400 6.42 -4.28 14.42
C VAL A 400 6.96 -3.39 13.30
N ILE A 401 7.18 -3.95 12.13
CA ILE A 401 7.69 -3.22 10.98
C ILE A 401 6.65 -2.22 10.50
N ASN A 402 7.10 -1.00 10.19
CA ASN A 402 6.26 0.00 9.54
C ASN A 402 6.41 -0.09 8.03
N PRO A 403 5.40 -0.57 7.30
CA PRO A 403 5.46 -0.62 5.83
C PRO A 403 5.69 0.79 5.22
N PRO A 404 6.41 0.90 4.10
CA PRO A 404 6.91 -0.18 3.22
C PRO A 404 8.32 -0.71 3.55
N ASN A 405 8.90 -0.37 4.72
CA ASN A 405 10.21 -0.87 5.13
C ASN A 405 10.19 -2.38 5.33
N THR A 406 11.32 -3.06 5.13
CA THR A 406 11.47 -4.50 5.34
C THR A 406 12.03 -4.85 6.72
N ALA A 407 12.50 -3.86 7.50
CA ALA A 407 13.06 -4.10 8.82
C ALA A 407 12.92 -2.89 9.77
N VAL A 408 13.04 -3.17 11.08
CA VAL A 408 13.06 -2.19 12.16
C VAL A 408 13.99 -2.67 13.28
N LEU A 409 14.74 -1.74 13.89
CA LEU A 409 15.63 -2.03 14.99
C LEU A 409 15.08 -1.46 16.31
N GLY A 410 14.87 -2.34 17.29
CA GLY A 410 14.53 -2.00 18.66
C GLY A 410 15.79 -1.84 19.53
N ILE A 411 15.76 -0.84 20.42
CA ILE A 411 16.84 -0.58 21.41
C ILE A 411 16.28 -0.79 22.80
N GLY A 412 16.87 -1.74 23.52
CA GLY A 412 16.56 -2.02 24.92
C GLY A 412 17.25 -1.05 25.90
N ARG A 413 17.00 -1.26 27.19
CA ARG A 413 17.68 -0.48 28.23
C ARG A 413 19.13 -0.87 28.36
N ILE A 414 19.92 0.06 28.86
CA ILE A 414 21.29 -0.19 29.35
C ILE A 414 21.16 -0.84 30.72
N ARG A 415 21.77 -2.03 30.87
CA ARG A 415 21.83 -2.77 32.13
C ARG A 415 23.27 -3.10 32.48
N GLU A 416 23.53 -3.25 33.77
CA GLU A 416 24.82 -3.76 34.28
C GLU A 416 24.75 -5.28 34.36
N GLN A 417 25.80 -5.92 33.91
CA GLN A 417 25.93 -7.38 33.88
C GLN A 417 27.32 -7.79 34.31
N ALA A 418 27.43 -8.90 35.07
CA ALA A 418 28.71 -9.52 35.32
C ALA A 418 29.17 -10.31 34.08
N THR A 419 30.35 -10.03 33.60
CA THR A 419 30.98 -10.73 32.46
C THR A 419 32.38 -11.22 32.83
N TRP A 420 32.89 -12.19 32.08
CA TRP A 420 34.25 -12.66 32.24
C TRP A 420 35.13 -11.91 31.25
N ASN A 421 36.26 -11.32 31.77
CA ASN A 421 37.26 -10.74 30.89
C ASN A 421 38.20 -11.81 30.33
N GLU A 422 39.13 -11.42 29.45
CA GLU A 422 40.13 -12.30 28.80
C GLU A 422 41.01 -13.02 29.82
N GLU A 423 41.19 -12.45 31.01
CA GLU A 423 41.98 -13.03 32.08
C GLU A 423 41.19 -13.98 33.01
N GLY A 424 39.93 -14.24 32.70
CA GLY A 424 39.04 -15.09 33.47
C GLY A 424 38.53 -14.49 34.78
N ARG A 425 38.65 -13.16 34.97
CA ARG A 425 38.08 -12.44 36.12
C ARG A 425 36.69 -11.90 35.80
N ILE A 426 35.85 -11.83 36.83
CA ILE A 426 34.53 -11.22 36.72
C ILE A 426 34.67 -9.70 36.71
N GLU A 427 34.12 -9.09 35.70
CA GLU A 427 34.05 -7.64 35.55
C GLU A 427 32.59 -7.19 35.37
N ARG A 428 32.34 -5.92 35.72
CA ARG A 428 31.06 -5.27 35.44
C ARG A 428 31.08 -4.69 34.03
N ALA A 429 30.18 -5.10 33.19
CA ALA A 429 29.98 -4.54 31.86
C ALA A 429 28.61 -3.86 31.75
N ARG A 430 28.53 -2.80 30.96
CA ARG A 430 27.26 -2.20 30.53
C ARG A 430 26.84 -2.78 29.20
N VAL A 431 25.62 -3.30 29.16
CA VAL A 431 25.07 -4.01 28.00
C VAL A 431 23.73 -3.42 27.63
N LEU A 432 23.48 -3.27 26.34
CA LEU A 432 22.16 -3.04 25.78
C LEU A 432 21.80 -4.16 24.82
N THR A 433 20.53 -4.45 24.67
CA THR A 433 20.04 -5.44 23.69
C THR A 433 19.51 -4.72 22.47
N LEU A 434 19.98 -5.10 21.28
CA LEU A 434 19.42 -4.75 19.99
C LEU A 434 18.42 -5.83 19.56
N SER A 435 17.26 -5.45 19.07
CA SER A 435 16.21 -6.33 18.59
C SER A 435 15.87 -5.99 17.15
N LEU A 436 16.39 -6.74 16.18
CA LEU A 436 16.05 -6.57 14.76
C LEU A 436 14.85 -7.40 14.40
N THR A 437 13.78 -6.76 13.97
CA THR A 437 12.65 -7.44 13.31
C THR A 437 12.70 -7.17 11.81
N TRP A 438 12.54 -8.23 10.99
CA TRP A 438 12.58 -8.12 9.55
C TRP A 438 11.52 -9.01 8.90
N ASP A 439 11.18 -8.70 7.65
CA ASP A 439 10.34 -9.54 6.81
C ASP A 439 11.19 -10.66 6.19
N HIS A 440 10.96 -11.91 6.61
CA HIS A 440 11.73 -13.07 6.16
C HIS A 440 11.54 -13.39 4.66
N ARG A 441 10.57 -12.76 4.00
CA ARG A 441 10.41 -12.82 2.54
C ARG A 441 11.46 -11.96 1.82
N ALA A 442 11.98 -10.90 2.47
CA ALA A 442 12.96 -10.01 1.90
C ALA A 442 14.40 -10.55 2.03
N PHE A 443 14.75 -11.13 3.18
CA PHE A 443 16.06 -11.73 3.43
C PHE A 443 16.02 -12.73 4.59
N ASP A 444 17.00 -13.63 4.60
CA ASP A 444 17.13 -14.72 5.56
C ASP A 444 17.83 -14.31 6.87
N GLY A 445 17.92 -15.26 7.83
CA GLY A 445 18.50 -15.02 9.14
C GLY A 445 20.01 -14.70 9.14
N VAL A 446 20.80 -15.21 8.17
CA VAL A 446 22.25 -14.95 8.12
C VAL A 446 22.52 -13.48 7.77
N PRO A 447 21.98 -12.89 6.69
CA PRO A 447 22.09 -11.44 6.44
C PRO A 447 21.61 -10.57 7.61
N ALA A 448 20.51 -10.96 8.27
CA ALA A 448 20.01 -10.26 9.45
C ALA A 448 21.00 -10.29 10.61
N ALA A 449 21.61 -11.44 10.90
CA ALA A 449 22.60 -11.60 11.96
C ALA A 449 23.90 -10.84 11.67
N GLU A 450 24.40 -10.89 10.44
CA GLU A 450 25.58 -10.15 9.98
C GLU A 450 25.38 -8.63 10.07
N PHE A 451 24.19 -8.15 9.72
CA PHE A 451 23.81 -6.74 9.83
C PHE A 451 23.87 -6.28 11.30
N VAL A 452 23.23 -7.01 12.23
CA VAL A 452 23.25 -6.64 13.65
C VAL A 452 24.64 -6.79 14.25
N ALA A 453 25.43 -7.80 13.83
CA ALA A 453 26.82 -7.95 14.23
C ALA A 453 27.67 -6.74 13.79
N THR A 454 27.45 -6.24 12.57
CA THR A 454 28.13 -5.01 12.10
C THR A 454 27.78 -3.80 12.96
N ILE A 455 26.53 -3.66 13.40
CA ILE A 455 26.11 -2.60 14.33
C ILE A 455 26.79 -2.78 15.69
N ARG A 456 26.75 -4.01 16.25
CA ARG A 456 27.41 -4.34 17.52
C ARG A 456 28.89 -3.96 17.50
N ASP A 457 29.63 -4.47 16.52
CA ASP A 457 31.08 -4.28 16.43
C ASP A 457 31.43 -2.79 16.37
N ARG A 458 30.61 -1.98 15.71
CA ARG A 458 30.80 -0.53 15.64
C ARG A 458 30.48 0.18 16.95
N LEU A 459 29.46 -0.26 17.68
CA LEU A 459 29.10 0.29 19.00
C LEU A 459 30.15 -0.09 20.05
N GLU A 460 30.64 -1.35 20.04
CA GLU A 460 31.66 -1.85 20.96
C GLU A 460 33.01 -1.20 20.71
N SER A 461 33.40 -0.99 19.47
CA SER A 461 34.68 -0.29 19.13
C SER A 461 34.62 1.22 19.37
N ALA A 462 33.42 1.79 19.55
CA ALA A 462 33.19 3.23 19.76
C ALA A 462 33.85 4.15 18.70
N GLN A 463 34.03 3.65 17.46
CA GLN A 463 34.64 4.40 16.36
C GLN A 463 33.57 5.22 15.61
N PHE A 464 33.39 6.47 16.02
CA PHE A 464 32.44 7.41 15.44
C PHE A 464 33.06 8.68 14.86
N ASP A 465 34.36 8.86 15.02
CA ASP A 465 35.16 9.97 14.49
C ASP A 465 35.52 9.64 13.03
N GLY A 466 34.65 10.00 12.05
CA GLY A 466 34.96 9.76 10.65
C GLY A 466 33.70 9.79 9.76
#